data_d511eeed84319f66522f5249b00af74c
#
_entry.id   d511eeed84319f66522f5249b00af74c
#
_cell.length_a   1.000
_cell.length_b   1.000
_cell.length_c   1.000
_cell.angle_alpha   90.00
_cell.angle_beta   90.00
_cell.angle_gamma   90.00
#
_symmetry.space_group_name_H-M   'P 1'
#
loop_
_entity.id
_entity.type
_entity.pdbx_description
1 polymer ?
#
loop_
_entity_poly.entity_id
_entity_poly.type
_entity_poly.pdbx_seq_one_letter_code
_entity_poly.pdbx_strand_id
1 'polypeptide(L)'
;GQLFRVTTFGESHGIALGCIVDGVPPNLELSEADIQPDLDRRKPGTSRYTTPRREDDEVQILSGVFEGKTTGTSIGMIIKNGDQRSQDYGDIKDRFRPGHADFTYQQKYGIRDYRGGGRSSARETAMRVAAGAIAKKYLREQFGIEVRGFLSQIGEVKIAPQTVGKIDWDKVNSNPFFCPDESAVEKFDELIRELKKEGDSIGAKLTVIAENVPVGLGEPVFDRLDADLAHALMGINAVKGVEIGDGF
;
A
#
# COMPACT_ATOMS: atom_id res chain seq x y z
N GLY A 1 11.65 3.98 -8.51
CA GLY A 1 13.08 3.58 -8.41
C GLY A 1 13.83 3.72 -9.73
N GLN A 2 15.14 3.66 -9.66
CA GLN A 2 15.99 3.76 -10.85
C GLN A 2 16.23 2.39 -11.50
N LEU A 3 16.56 1.39 -10.70
CA LEU A 3 16.79 0.01 -11.17
C LEU A 3 15.50 -0.80 -11.11
N PHE A 4 14.87 -0.89 -9.95
CA PHE A 4 13.57 -1.51 -9.79
C PHE A 4 12.48 -0.48 -10.11
N ARG A 5 11.85 -0.61 -11.27
CA ARG A 5 10.86 0.34 -11.78
C ARG A 5 9.48 -0.28 -11.80
N VAL A 6 8.49 0.53 -11.45
CA VAL A 6 7.09 0.10 -11.44
C VAL A 6 6.26 1.09 -12.23
N THR A 7 5.50 0.59 -13.20
CA THR A 7 4.47 1.35 -13.90
C THR A 7 3.12 0.71 -13.61
N THR A 8 2.19 1.47 -13.03
CA THR A 8 0.83 1.01 -12.73
C THR A 8 -0.16 1.52 -13.77
N PHE A 9 -1.18 0.73 -14.07
CA PHE A 9 -2.24 1.05 -15.02
C PHE A 9 -3.58 0.48 -14.56
N GLY A 10 -4.65 0.79 -15.30
CA GLY A 10 -6.02 0.38 -14.98
C GLY A 10 -6.74 1.35 -14.05
N GLU A 11 -8.05 1.25 -14.02
CA GLU A 11 -8.95 2.15 -13.29
C GLU A 11 -9.68 1.42 -12.19
N SER A 12 -10.01 2.13 -11.10
CA SER A 12 -10.67 1.55 -9.92
C SER A 12 -12.01 0.86 -10.25
N HIS A 13 -12.73 1.34 -11.25
CA HIS A 13 -13.98 0.79 -11.77
C HIS A 13 -13.84 0.35 -13.25
N GLY A 14 -12.62 0.15 -13.72
CA GLY A 14 -12.31 -0.50 -14.99
C GLY A 14 -12.31 -2.03 -14.85
N ILE A 15 -11.96 -2.71 -15.92
CA ILE A 15 -11.92 -4.19 -16.00
C ILE A 15 -10.91 -4.77 -15.01
N ALA A 16 -9.74 -4.14 -14.90
CA ALA A 16 -8.64 -4.62 -14.08
C ALA A 16 -7.72 -3.47 -13.65
N LEU A 17 -6.91 -3.73 -12.66
CA LEU A 17 -5.68 -3.00 -12.36
C LEU A 17 -4.49 -3.84 -12.82
N GLY A 18 -3.39 -3.18 -13.16
CA GLY A 18 -2.17 -3.89 -13.49
C GLY A 18 -0.93 -3.08 -13.17
N CYS A 19 0.20 -3.77 -13.19
CA CYS A 19 1.51 -3.13 -13.17
C CYS A 19 2.52 -3.90 -14.00
N ILE A 20 3.54 -3.16 -14.42
CA ILE A 20 4.76 -3.70 -15.00
C ILE A 20 5.87 -3.40 -14.03
N VAL A 21 6.61 -4.44 -13.65
CA VAL A 21 7.81 -4.36 -12.81
C VAL A 21 9.01 -4.70 -13.69
N ASP A 22 9.95 -3.78 -13.76
CA ASP A 22 11.18 -3.93 -14.52
C ASP A 22 12.40 -3.85 -13.59
N GLY A 23 13.50 -4.53 -13.97
CA GLY A 23 14.73 -4.53 -13.19
C GLY A 23 14.82 -5.61 -12.10
N VAL A 24 13.96 -6.61 -12.12
CA VAL A 24 14.10 -7.80 -11.25
C VAL A 24 15.17 -8.70 -11.84
N PRO A 25 16.21 -9.09 -11.08
CA PRO A 25 17.22 -10.01 -11.57
C PRO A 25 16.65 -11.37 -12.00
N PRO A 26 17.27 -12.09 -12.94
CA PRO A 26 16.84 -13.42 -13.32
C PRO A 26 17.10 -14.45 -12.20
N ASN A 27 16.40 -15.57 -12.29
CA ASN A 27 16.53 -16.74 -11.39
C ASN A 27 16.02 -16.54 -9.96
N LEU A 28 15.29 -15.47 -9.66
CA LEU A 28 14.51 -15.40 -8.42
C LEU A 28 13.31 -16.35 -8.56
N GLU A 29 13.12 -17.27 -7.62
CA GLU A 29 11.89 -18.08 -7.56
C GLU A 29 10.71 -17.14 -7.30
N LEU A 30 9.69 -17.21 -8.16
CA LEU A 30 8.53 -16.32 -8.07
C LEU A 30 7.29 -16.98 -8.62
N SER A 31 6.21 -16.89 -7.84
CA SER A 31 4.86 -17.27 -8.22
C SER A 31 3.85 -16.30 -7.61
N GLU A 32 2.59 -16.42 -7.99
CA GLU A 32 1.48 -15.66 -7.37
C GLU A 32 1.41 -15.90 -5.86
N ALA A 33 1.75 -17.11 -5.39
CA ALA A 33 1.75 -17.46 -3.97
C ALA A 33 2.76 -16.64 -3.12
N ASP A 34 3.79 -16.07 -3.75
CA ASP A 34 4.75 -15.18 -3.08
C ASP A 34 4.20 -13.76 -2.91
N ILE A 35 3.22 -13.38 -3.72
CA ILE A 35 2.66 -12.02 -3.79
C ILE A 35 1.33 -11.94 -3.05
N GLN A 36 0.50 -12.97 -3.17
CA GLN A 36 -0.87 -12.98 -2.67
C GLN A 36 -1.01 -12.69 -1.17
N PRO A 37 -0.13 -13.17 -0.27
CA PRO A 37 -0.24 -12.86 1.16
C PRO A 37 -0.18 -11.36 1.49
N ASP A 38 0.65 -10.57 0.80
CA ASP A 38 0.69 -9.13 0.99
C ASP A 38 -0.58 -8.44 0.45
N LEU A 39 -1.15 -8.94 -0.64
CA LEU A 39 -2.42 -8.46 -1.18
C LEU A 39 -3.59 -8.82 -0.27
N ASP A 40 -3.62 -10.02 0.28
CA ASP A 40 -4.64 -10.48 1.23
C ASP A 40 -4.65 -9.62 2.50
N ARG A 41 -3.48 -9.23 2.98
CA ARG A 41 -3.35 -8.30 4.10
C ARG A 41 -3.87 -6.89 3.76
N ARG A 42 -3.75 -6.45 2.52
CA ARG A 42 -4.14 -5.12 2.03
C ARG A 42 -5.61 -5.06 1.61
N LYS A 43 -6.19 -6.12 1.06
CA LYS A 43 -7.50 -6.09 0.36
C LYS A 43 -8.62 -5.45 1.19
N PRO A 44 -9.60 -4.79 0.53
CA PRO A 44 -10.75 -4.21 1.22
C PRO A 44 -11.70 -5.30 1.75
N GLY A 45 -12.54 -4.94 2.74
CA GLY A 45 -13.54 -5.85 3.29
C GLY A 45 -13.01 -6.91 4.26
N THR A 46 -11.76 -6.82 4.69
CA THR A 46 -11.13 -7.73 5.67
C THR A 46 -11.60 -7.48 7.10
N SER A 47 -12.14 -6.30 7.40
CA SER A 47 -12.63 -5.94 8.73
C SER A 47 -13.82 -4.98 8.64
N ARG A 48 -14.55 -4.82 9.77
CA ARG A 48 -15.66 -3.85 9.90
C ARG A 48 -15.22 -2.38 9.80
N TYR A 49 -13.93 -2.12 9.83
CA TYR A 49 -13.34 -0.78 9.78
C TYR A 49 -12.96 -0.36 8.37
N THR A 50 -12.93 -1.29 7.43
CA THR A 50 -12.60 -1.04 6.04
C THR A 50 -13.86 -0.76 5.21
N THR A 51 -13.68 -0.36 3.94
CA THR A 51 -14.79 -0.18 3.01
C THR A 51 -15.61 -1.46 2.84
N PRO A 52 -16.94 -1.36 2.61
CA PRO A 52 -17.80 -2.52 2.35
C PRO A 52 -17.50 -3.22 1.01
N ARG A 53 -16.71 -2.60 0.12
CA ARG A 53 -16.28 -3.21 -1.14
C ARG A 53 -15.52 -4.51 -0.84
N ARG A 54 -15.85 -5.57 -1.58
CA ARG A 54 -15.17 -6.87 -1.48
C ARG A 54 -14.45 -7.15 -2.78
N GLU A 55 -13.17 -7.41 -2.69
CA GLU A 55 -12.32 -7.80 -3.80
C GLU A 55 -11.41 -8.93 -3.33
N ASP A 56 -11.25 -9.94 -4.13
CA ASP A 56 -10.35 -11.06 -3.79
C ASP A 56 -8.89 -10.65 -4.01
N ASP A 57 -8.66 -9.61 -4.83
CA ASP A 57 -7.34 -9.09 -5.21
C ASP A 57 -6.40 -10.20 -5.70
N GLU A 58 -6.98 -11.18 -6.41
CA GLU A 58 -6.25 -12.32 -6.96
C GLU A 58 -5.31 -11.84 -8.07
N VAL A 59 -4.01 -11.95 -7.82
CA VAL A 59 -2.99 -11.53 -8.76
C VAL A 59 -2.72 -12.62 -9.80
N GLN A 60 -2.48 -12.21 -11.05
CA GLN A 60 -2.03 -13.07 -12.13
C GLN A 60 -0.74 -12.52 -12.72
N ILE A 61 0.29 -13.35 -12.83
CA ILE A 61 1.54 -13.03 -13.52
C ILE A 61 1.37 -13.38 -15.00
N LEU A 62 1.59 -12.39 -15.87
CA LEU A 62 1.39 -12.54 -17.31
C LEU A 62 2.69 -12.70 -18.09
N SER A 63 3.82 -12.25 -17.55
CA SER A 63 5.12 -12.28 -18.19
C SER A 63 6.26 -12.19 -17.17
N GLY A 64 7.49 -12.42 -17.63
CA GLY A 64 8.70 -12.24 -16.82
C GLY A 64 9.03 -13.40 -15.88
N VAL A 65 8.23 -14.47 -15.90
CA VAL A 65 8.46 -15.72 -15.13
C VAL A 65 8.33 -16.91 -16.07
N PHE A 66 9.29 -17.83 -15.98
CA PHE A 66 9.31 -19.08 -16.72
C PHE A 66 9.75 -20.20 -15.79
N GLU A 67 9.01 -21.31 -15.75
CA GLU A 67 9.25 -22.46 -14.86
C GLU A 67 9.46 -22.05 -13.39
N GLY A 68 8.66 -21.09 -12.90
CA GLY A 68 8.72 -20.60 -11.52
C GLY A 68 9.88 -19.68 -11.19
N LYS A 69 10.62 -19.18 -12.19
CA LYS A 69 11.76 -18.28 -11.99
C LYS A 69 11.65 -17.04 -12.85
N THR A 70 12.09 -15.92 -12.31
CA THR A 70 12.18 -14.67 -13.08
C THR A 70 13.17 -14.82 -14.22
N THR A 71 12.83 -14.20 -15.37
CA THR A 71 13.66 -14.25 -16.58
C THR A 71 14.62 -13.07 -16.73
N GLY A 72 14.52 -12.05 -15.83
CA GLY A 72 15.24 -10.78 -15.97
C GLY A 72 14.58 -9.79 -16.93
N THR A 73 13.43 -10.16 -17.53
CA THR A 73 12.61 -9.27 -18.35
C THR A 73 11.44 -8.71 -17.53
N SER A 74 10.67 -7.79 -18.11
CA SER A 74 9.57 -7.12 -17.43
C SER A 74 8.50 -8.12 -16.94
N ILE A 75 8.16 -8.03 -15.66
CA ILE A 75 7.08 -8.81 -15.05
C ILE A 75 5.78 -8.02 -15.16
N GLY A 76 4.85 -8.54 -15.95
CA GLY A 76 3.49 -8.00 -16.07
C GLY A 76 2.55 -8.70 -15.11
N MET A 77 1.78 -7.93 -14.34
CA MET A 77 0.79 -8.46 -13.39
C MET A 77 -0.55 -7.75 -13.54
N ILE A 78 -1.65 -8.47 -13.34
CA ILE A 78 -3.00 -7.92 -13.27
C ILE A 78 -3.78 -8.44 -12.08
N ILE A 79 -4.76 -7.64 -11.64
CA ILE A 79 -5.83 -8.00 -10.70
C ILE A 79 -7.15 -7.58 -11.35
N LYS A 80 -8.07 -8.50 -11.53
CA LYS A 80 -9.41 -8.22 -12.07
C LYS A 80 -10.26 -7.52 -11.00
N ASN A 81 -11.06 -6.53 -11.41
CA ASN A 81 -12.04 -5.92 -10.53
C ASN A 81 -13.33 -6.74 -10.54
N GLY A 82 -13.73 -7.26 -9.39
CA GLY A 82 -14.93 -8.08 -9.23
C GLY A 82 -16.17 -7.27 -8.80
N ASP A 83 -16.00 -6.32 -7.88
CA ASP A 83 -17.11 -5.53 -7.30
C ASP A 83 -17.10 -4.09 -7.85
N GLN A 84 -17.55 -3.93 -9.10
CA GLN A 84 -17.67 -2.64 -9.77
C GLN A 84 -19.10 -2.10 -9.61
N ARG A 85 -19.28 -1.06 -8.80
CA ARG A 85 -20.58 -0.37 -8.61
C ARG A 85 -20.57 0.99 -9.28
N SER A 86 -20.42 1.01 -10.59
CA SER A 86 -20.37 2.26 -11.37
C SER A 86 -21.65 3.09 -11.31
N GLN A 87 -22.79 2.48 -10.98
CA GLN A 87 -24.08 3.16 -10.84
C GLN A 87 -24.16 4.10 -9.62
N ASP A 88 -23.36 3.85 -8.58
CA ASP A 88 -23.36 4.64 -7.34
C ASP A 88 -22.74 6.05 -7.50
N TYR A 89 -22.21 6.38 -8.66
CA TYR A 89 -21.46 7.62 -8.90
C TYR A 89 -22.14 8.64 -9.80
N GLY A 90 -23.41 8.42 -10.18
CA GLY A 90 -24.17 9.33 -11.06
C GLY A 90 -24.26 10.76 -10.52
N ASP A 91 -24.56 10.90 -9.22
CA ASP A 91 -24.77 12.20 -8.57
C ASP A 91 -23.49 13.02 -8.40
N ILE A 92 -22.30 12.39 -8.48
CA ILE A 92 -21.02 13.07 -8.33
C ILE A 92 -20.32 13.39 -9.66
N LYS A 93 -20.96 13.07 -10.76
CA LYS A 93 -20.43 13.39 -12.10
C LYS A 93 -20.14 14.88 -12.25
N ASP A 94 -21.05 15.72 -11.78
CA ASP A 94 -20.99 17.18 -11.91
C ASP A 94 -20.53 17.88 -10.62
N ARG A 95 -20.05 17.12 -9.64
CA ARG A 95 -19.58 17.63 -8.34
C ARG A 95 -18.18 17.15 -8.03
N PHE A 96 -17.42 17.94 -7.31
CA PHE A 96 -16.10 17.56 -6.80
C PHE A 96 -16.21 17.14 -5.33
N ARG A 97 -15.72 15.97 -5.01
CA ARG A 97 -15.71 15.46 -3.63
C ARG A 97 -14.61 16.16 -2.82
N PRO A 98 -14.91 16.72 -1.64
CA PRO A 98 -13.89 17.23 -0.74
C PRO A 98 -12.86 16.14 -0.37
N GLY A 99 -11.59 16.52 -0.24
CA GLY A 99 -10.51 15.59 0.11
C GLY A 99 -10.12 14.57 -0.97
N HIS A 100 -10.72 14.65 -2.17
CA HIS A 100 -10.38 13.82 -3.34
C HIS A 100 -9.69 14.64 -4.43
N ALA A 101 -9.05 13.97 -5.37
CA ALA A 101 -8.34 14.62 -6.48
C ALA A 101 -9.24 15.00 -7.67
N ASP A 102 -10.55 15.00 -7.50
CA ASP A 102 -11.55 15.26 -8.56
C ASP A 102 -11.30 16.60 -9.25
N PHE A 103 -11.20 17.68 -8.46
CA PHE A 103 -10.95 19.02 -8.97
C PHE A 103 -9.61 19.14 -9.69
N THR A 104 -8.55 18.65 -9.07
CA THR A 104 -7.19 18.76 -9.62
C THR A 104 -7.03 17.98 -10.92
N TYR A 105 -7.64 16.79 -11.05
CA TYR A 105 -7.63 16.02 -12.30
C TYR A 105 -8.41 16.73 -13.40
N GLN A 106 -9.60 17.26 -13.07
CA GLN A 106 -10.40 18.03 -14.04
C GLN A 106 -9.64 19.26 -14.53
N GLN A 107 -8.99 20.01 -13.63
CA GLN A 107 -8.24 21.21 -14.01
C GLN A 107 -6.97 20.88 -14.81
N LYS A 108 -6.27 19.82 -14.46
CA LYS A 108 -5.01 19.45 -15.09
C LYS A 108 -5.19 18.79 -16.47
N TYR A 109 -6.17 17.91 -16.59
CA TYR A 109 -6.34 17.05 -17.76
C TYR A 109 -7.57 17.40 -18.61
N GLY A 110 -8.46 18.29 -18.14
CA GLY A 110 -9.74 18.63 -18.81
C GLY A 110 -10.81 17.55 -18.73
N ILE A 111 -10.47 16.39 -18.18
CA ILE A 111 -11.34 15.22 -18.03
C ILE A 111 -10.98 14.45 -16.78
N ARG A 112 -11.98 13.82 -16.16
CA ARG A 112 -11.78 12.87 -15.04
C ARG A 112 -12.71 11.68 -15.17
N ASP A 113 -12.29 10.53 -14.69
CA ASP A 113 -13.21 9.42 -14.41
C ASP A 113 -13.85 9.65 -13.04
N TYR A 114 -15.13 10.00 -13.01
CA TYR A 114 -15.88 10.21 -11.78
C TYR A 114 -16.24 8.91 -11.06
N ARG A 115 -16.14 7.75 -11.72
CA ARG A 115 -16.47 6.45 -11.17
C ARG A 115 -15.37 5.99 -10.21
N GLY A 116 -15.57 6.24 -8.91
CA GLY A 116 -14.61 5.88 -7.86
C GLY A 116 -13.24 6.60 -7.94
N GLY A 117 -13.11 7.63 -8.79
CA GLY A 117 -11.89 8.44 -8.90
C GLY A 117 -10.85 7.91 -9.88
N GLY A 118 -11.15 6.85 -10.64
CA GLY A 118 -10.26 6.33 -11.68
C GLY A 118 -8.84 6.06 -11.16
N ARG A 119 -7.83 6.66 -11.79
CA ARG A 119 -6.40 6.55 -11.40
C ARG A 119 -6.06 7.21 -10.06
N SER A 120 -6.85 8.19 -9.60
CA SER A 120 -6.63 8.82 -8.28
C SER A 120 -7.15 7.98 -7.10
N SER A 121 -7.84 6.89 -7.36
CA SER A 121 -8.36 6.00 -6.35
C SER A 121 -7.26 5.29 -5.56
N ALA A 122 -7.45 5.14 -4.24
CA ALA A 122 -6.56 4.36 -3.38
C ALA A 122 -6.47 2.87 -3.78
N ARG A 123 -7.39 2.37 -4.62
CA ARG A 123 -7.32 1.00 -5.13
C ARG A 123 -6.06 0.75 -5.97
N GLU A 124 -5.49 1.79 -6.58
CA GLU A 124 -4.22 1.74 -7.30
C GLU A 124 -3.08 1.16 -6.45
N THR A 125 -3.13 1.37 -5.12
CA THR A 125 -2.12 0.83 -4.19
C THR A 125 -2.03 -0.70 -4.18
N ALA A 126 -3.05 -1.43 -4.66
CA ALA A 126 -2.97 -2.88 -4.81
C ALA A 126 -1.78 -3.29 -5.69
N MET A 127 -1.55 -2.56 -6.78
CA MET A 127 -0.43 -2.85 -7.68
C MET A 127 0.92 -2.44 -7.10
N ARG A 128 0.97 -1.41 -6.23
CA ARG A 128 2.17 -1.08 -5.45
C ARG A 128 2.52 -2.19 -4.47
N VAL A 129 1.51 -2.77 -3.82
CA VAL A 129 1.70 -3.90 -2.89
C VAL A 129 2.19 -5.14 -3.65
N ALA A 130 1.60 -5.46 -4.81
CA ALA A 130 2.06 -6.57 -5.64
C ALA A 130 3.53 -6.41 -6.06
N ALA A 131 3.92 -5.24 -6.55
CA ALA A 131 5.30 -4.94 -6.89
C ALA A 131 6.21 -4.96 -5.65
N GLY A 132 5.73 -4.41 -4.53
CA GLY A 132 6.45 -4.41 -3.25
C GLY A 132 6.71 -5.82 -2.70
N ALA A 133 5.79 -6.77 -2.91
CA ALA A 133 5.98 -8.17 -2.50
C ALA A 133 7.19 -8.80 -3.22
N ILE A 134 7.36 -8.55 -4.52
CA ILE A 134 8.53 -9.00 -5.28
C ILE A 134 9.82 -8.38 -4.72
N ALA A 135 9.80 -7.06 -4.46
CA ALA A 135 10.96 -6.37 -3.89
C ALA A 135 11.31 -6.90 -2.49
N LYS A 136 10.31 -7.11 -1.61
CA LYS A 136 10.50 -7.70 -0.27
C LYS A 136 11.12 -9.09 -0.36
N LYS A 137 10.60 -9.95 -1.25
CA LYS A 137 11.15 -11.29 -1.45
C LYS A 137 12.61 -11.23 -1.87
N TYR A 138 12.95 -10.41 -2.86
CA TYR A 138 14.32 -10.23 -3.32
C TYR A 138 15.24 -9.73 -2.22
N LEU A 139 14.82 -8.69 -1.48
CA LEU A 139 15.62 -8.12 -0.38
C LEU A 139 15.86 -9.13 0.73
N ARG A 140 14.86 -9.93 1.09
CA ARG A 140 14.95 -10.96 2.11
C ARG A 140 15.90 -12.09 1.67
N GLU A 141 15.73 -12.63 0.46
CA GLU A 141 16.50 -13.78 0.00
C GLU A 141 17.95 -13.45 -0.33
N GLN A 142 18.22 -12.26 -0.84
CA GLN A 142 19.57 -11.87 -1.24
C GLN A 142 20.37 -11.18 -0.13
N PHE A 143 19.71 -10.49 0.77
CA PHE A 143 20.39 -9.63 1.76
C PHE A 143 19.91 -9.87 3.20
N GLY A 144 18.90 -10.68 3.43
CA GLY A 144 18.30 -10.87 4.75
C GLY A 144 17.56 -9.64 5.27
N ILE A 145 17.25 -8.67 4.39
CA ILE A 145 16.54 -7.45 4.77
C ILE A 145 15.06 -7.76 4.93
N GLU A 146 14.49 -7.42 6.10
CA GLU A 146 13.08 -7.55 6.39
C GLU A 146 12.42 -6.16 6.50
N VAL A 147 11.32 -5.96 5.77
CA VAL A 147 10.53 -4.72 5.83
C VAL A 147 9.13 -5.05 6.32
N ARG A 148 8.78 -4.50 7.48
CA ARG A 148 7.49 -4.76 8.15
C ARG A 148 6.93 -3.47 8.74
N GLY A 149 5.61 -3.41 8.94
CA GLY A 149 4.97 -2.22 9.49
C GLY A 149 3.77 -2.54 10.37
N PHE A 150 3.46 -1.60 11.25
CA PHE A 150 2.34 -1.68 12.18
C PHE A 150 1.71 -0.31 12.42
N LEU A 151 0.48 -0.31 12.91
CA LEU A 151 -0.22 0.91 13.34
C LEU A 151 0.27 1.32 14.73
N SER A 152 0.76 2.54 14.85
CA SER A 152 1.31 3.08 16.11
C SER A 152 0.43 4.15 16.76
N GLN A 153 -0.51 4.76 16.02
CA GLN A 153 -1.39 5.79 16.57
C GLN A 153 -2.64 5.98 15.71
N ILE A 154 -3.79 6.22 16.34
CA ILE A 154 -5.00 6.79 15.71
C ILE A 154 -5.42 8.00 16.53
N GLY A 155 -5.49 9.17 15.91
CA GLY A 155 -5.79 10.42 16.61
C GLY A 155 -4.83 10.66 17.77
N GLU A 156 -5.35 10.79 18.99
CA GLU A 156 -4.56 10.99 20.20
C GLU A 156 -4.17 9.67 20.88
N VAL A 157 -4.77 8.55 20.51
CA VAL A 157 -4.47 7.25 21.09
C VAL A 157 -3.16 6.71 20.49
N LYS A 158 -2.12 6.63 21.32
CA LYS A 158 -0.78 6.15 20.95
C LYS A 158 -0.47 4.87 21.70
N ILE A 159 0.24 3.96 21.03
CA ILE A 159 0.84 2.81 21.71
C ILE A 159 2.12 3.21 22.45
N ALA A 160 2.55 2.39 23.39
CA ALA A 160 3.87 2.55 23.99
C ALA A 160 4.98 2.40 22.91
N PRO A 161 6.12 3.10 23.07
CA PRO A 161 7.25 2.93 22.18
C PRO A 161 7.67 1.46 22.05
N GLN A 162 7.84 1.01 20.82
CA GLN A 162 8.25 -0.36 20.53
C GLN A 162 9.76 -0.44 20.35
N THR A 163 10.37 -1.47 20.89
CA THR A 163 11.80 -1.74 20.67
C THR A 163 11.96 -2.58 19.39
N VAL A 164 12.72 -2.09 18.43
CA VAL A 164 13.10 -2.84 17.22
C VAL A 164 13.73 -4.18 17.63
N GLY A 165 13.37 -5.26 16.97
CA GLY A 165 13.81 -6.62 17.30
C GLY A 165 13.05 -7.31 18.45
N LYS A 166 12.12 -6.59 19.13
CA LYS A 166 11.27 -7.17 20.19
C LYS A 166 9.78 -7.13 19.85
N ILE A 167 9.42 -6.69 18.65
CA ILE A 167 8.03 -6.62 18.21
C ILE A 167 7.51 -8.03 17.95
N ASP A 168 6.39 -8.36 18.55
CA ASP A 168 5.66 -9.60 18.30
C ASP A 168 4.82 -9.44 17.01
N TRP A 169 5.37 -9.91 15.91
CA TRP A 169 4.74 -9.80 14.60
C TRP A 169 3.51 -10.70 14.43
N ASP A 170 3.40 -11.77 15.22
CA ASP A 170 2.20 -12.61 15.23
C ASP A 170 1.04 -11.84 15.86
N LYS A 171 1.28 -11.09 16.93
CA LYS A 171 0.29 -10.16 17.49
C LYS A 171 -0.11 -9.07 16.51
N VAL A 172 0.85 -8.46 15.83
CA VAL A 172 0.57 -7.45 14.80
C VAL A 172 -0.36 -8.02 13.73
N ASN A 173 -0.14 -9.23 13.28
CA ASN A 173 -0.92 -9.84 12.21
C ASN A 173 -2.27 -10.44 12.67
N SER A 174 -2.47 -10.64 13.97
CA SER A 174 -3.65 -11.30 14.53
C SER A 174 -4.84 -10.38 14.78
N ASN A 175 -4.68 -9.06 14.69
CA ASN A 175 -5.76 -8.11 14.94
C ASN A 175 -6.03 -7.17 13.75
N PRO A 176 -7.26 -6.63 13.64
CA PRO A 176 -7.69 -5.87 12.46
C PRO A 176 -7.00 -4.50 12.30
N PHE A 177 -6.27 -4.05 13.30
CA PHE A 177 -5.51 -2.79 13.25
C PHE A 177 -4.03 -2.99 12.94
N PHE A 178 -3.57 -4.24 12.86
CA PHE A 178 -2.13 -4.52 12.71
C PHE A 178 -1.30 -3.81 13.78
N CYS A 179 -1.73 -3.91 15.04
CA CYS A 179 -1.15 -3.23 16.17
C CYS A 179 -0.46 -4.22 17.12
N PRO A 180 0.77 -3.97 17.59
CA PRO A 180 1.47 -4.84 18.54
C PRO A 180 0.93 -4.75 19.97
N ASP A 181 0.14 -3.71 20.28
CA ASP A 181 -0.39 -3.43 21.61
C ASP A 181 -1.89 -3.74 21.69
N GLU A 182 -2.25 -4.86 22.30
CA GLU A 182 -3.63 -5.31 22.45
C GLU A 182 -4.50 -4.29 23.24
N SER A 183 -3.92 -3.60 24.22
CA SER A 183 -4.64 -2.61 25.01
C SER A 183 -5.03 -1.37 24.18
N ALA A 184 -4.28 -1.06 23.14
CA ALA A 184 -4.60 0.00 22.23
C ALA A 184 -5.66 -0.41 21.19
N VAL A 185 -5.75 -1.69 20.84
CA VAL A 185 -6.73 -2.22 19.88
C VAL A 185 -8.16 -1.91 20.30
N GLU A 186 -8.49 -2.11 21.57
CA GLU A 186 -9.83 -1.80 22.11
C GLU A 186 -10.14 -0.30 22.01
N LYS A 187 -9.17 0.55 22.37
CA LYS A 187 -9.31 2.01 22.30
C LYS A 187 -9.45 2.51 20.87
N PHE A 188 -8.71 1.91 19.92
CA PHE A 188 -8.85 2.20 18.49
C PHE A 188 -10.24 1.83 17.98
N ASP A 189 -10.77 0.69 18.40
CA ASP A 189 -12.10 0.25 18.03
C ASP A 189 -13.19 1.21 18.56
N GLU A 190 -13.10 1.63 19.80
CA GLU A 190 -14.02 2.60 20.39
C GLU A 190 -13.99 3.93 19.65
N LEU A 191 -12.79 4.50 19.45
CA LEU A 191 -12.60 5.77 18.74
C LEU A 191 -13.16 5.72 17.31
N ILE A 192 -12.87 4.67 16.55
CA ILE A 192 -13.37 4.55 15.17
C ILE A 192 -14.89 4.37 15.13
N ARG A 193 -15.50 3.69 16.12
CA ARG A 193 -16.96 3.58 16.21
C ARG A 193 -17.62 4.93 16.48
N GLU A 194 -17.05 5.74 17.36
CA GLU A 194 -17.56 7.09 17.67
C GLU A 194 -17.50 7.98 16.45
N LEU A 195 -16.32 8.08 15.82
CA LEU A 195 -16.12 8.87 14.60
C LEU A 195 -17.06 8.44 13.46
N LYS A 196 -17.25 7.14 13.30
CA LYS A 196 -18.17 6.61 12.29
C LYS A 196 -19.64 6.99 12.58
N LYS A 197 -20.04 7.04 13.85
CA LYS A 197 -21.37 7.48 14.27
C LYS A 197 -21.57 8.98 14.03
N GLU A 198 -20.53 9.76 14.20
CA GLU A 198 -20.52 11.21 13.98
C GLU A 198 -20.36 11.57 12.48
N GLY A 199 -20.01 10.62 11.64
CA GLY A 199 -19.74 10.86 10.22
C GLY A 199 -18.41 11.59 9.98
N ASP A 200 -17.48 11.48 10.91
CA ASP A 200 -16.17 12.13 10.88
C ASP A 200 -15.04 11.15 10.60
N SER A 201 -13.81 11.67 10.45
CA SER A 201 -12.59 10.91 10.19
C SER A 201 -11.40 11.49 10.97
N ILE A 202 -10.38 10.67 11.18
CA ILE A 202 -9.18 11.06 11.92
C ILE A 202 -7.93 10.48 11.27
N GLY A 203 -6.79 11.14 11.49
CA GLY A 203 -5.50 10.68 11.03
C GLY A 203 -4.92 9.51 11.85
N ALA A 204 -4.00 8.80 11.23
CA ALA A 204 -3.28 7.70 11.86
C ALA A 204 -1.78 7.77 11.56
N LYS A 205 -0.97 7.18 12.42
CA LYS A 205 0.47 7.01 12.24
C LYS A 205 0.79 5.52 12.10
N LEU A 206 1.48 5.19 11.02
CA LEU A 206 2.03 3.87 10.79
C LEU A 206 3.55 3.93 10.98
N THR A 207 4.10 2.91 11.60
CA THR A 207 5.54 2.74 11.74
C THR A 207 5.99 1.61 10.83
N VAL A 208 6.97 1.88 9.98
CA VAL A 208 7.61 0.88 9.11
C VAL A 208 9.05 0.71 9.56
N ILE A 209 9.47 -0.54 9.70
CA ILE A 209 10.82 -0.91 10.12
C ILE A 209 11.46 -1.74 9.02
N ALA A 210 12.70 -1.38 8.68
CA ALA A 210 13.58 -2.18 7.84
C ALA A 210 14.75 -2.67 8.70
N GLU A 211 14.88 -4.00 8.83
CA GLU A 211 15.93 -4.65 9.62
C GLU A 211 17.00 -5.24 8.72
N ASN A 212 18.22 -5.36 9.23
CA ASN A 212 19.39 -5.89 8.51
C ASN A 212 19.79 -5.10 7.26
N VAL A 213 19.47 -3.81 7.25
CA VAL A 213 19.83 -2.92 6.13
C VAL A 213 21.34 -2.63 6.17
N PRO A 214 22.08 -2.87 5.06
CA PRO A 214 23.50 -2.56 5.02
C PRO A 214 23.77 -1.05 5.05
N VAL A 215 24.94 -0.69 5.57
CA VAL A 215 25.41 0.69 5.56
C VAL A 215 25.83 1.11 4.14
N GLY A 216 25.61 2.37 3.77
CA GLY A 216 26.09 2.95 2.51
C GLY A 216 25.05 2.98 1.39
N LEU A 217 23.75 2.83 1.71
CA LEU A 217 22.69 3.02 0.74
C LEU A 217 22.38 4.51 0.53
N GLY A 218 21.80 4.82 -0.64
CA GLY A 218 21.51 6.18 -1.07
C GLY A 218 22.72 6.88 -1.69
N GLU A 219 22.47 8.03 -2.33
CA GLU A 219 23.50 8.81 -3.01
C GLU A 219 23.48 10.27 -2.50
N PRO A 220 24.61 10.79 -1.99
CA PRO A 220 24.66 12.20 -1.63
C PRO A 220 24.66 13.06 -2.91
N VAL A 221 24.14 14.28 -2.88
CA VAL A 221 23.55 14.98 -1.72
C VAL A 221 22.03 14.81 -1.71
N PHE A 222 21.37 14.68 -2.85
CA PHE A 222 19.93 14.81 -3.01
C PHE A 222 19.19 13.48 -2.93
N ASP A 223 19.84 12.39 -3.31
CA ASP A 223 19.23 11.03 -3.35
C ASP A 223 19.66 10.19 -2.14
N ARG A 224 19.80 10.83 -0.97
CA ARG A 224 20.02 10.11 0.29
C ARG A 224 18.84 9.19 0.57
N LEU A 225 19.09 8.10 1.27
CA LEU A 225 18.08 7.08 1.54
C LEU A 225 16.81 7.63 2.21
N ASP A 226 16.97 8.55 3.17
CA ASP A 226 15.84 9.21 3.84
C ASP A 226 15.02 10.08 2.88
N ALA A 227 15.64 10.77 1.94
CA ALA A 227 14.98 11.57 0.93
C ALA A 227 14.19 10.69 -0.06
N ASP A 228 14.78 9.59 -0.53
CA ASP A 228 14.13 8.62 -1.42
C ASP A 228 12.95 7.91 -0.74
N LEU A 229 13.13 7.51 0.52
CA LEU A 229 12.05 6.90 1.32
C LEU A 229 10.90 7.89 1.52
N ALA A 230 11.20 9.14 1.90
CA ALA A 230 10.19 10.18 2.08
C ALA A 230 9.43 10.45 0.77
N HIS A 231 10.13 10.55 -0.37
CA HIS A 231 9.53 10.71 -1.69
C HIS A 231 8.57 9.55 -2.03
N ALA A 232 9.01 8.31 -1.82
CA ALA A 232 8.20 7.13 -2.12
C ALA A 232 6.96 7.05 -1.22
N LEU A 233 7.12 7.29 0.10
CA LEU A 233 6.04 7.23 1.08
C LEU A 233 5.01 8.35 0.88
N MET A 234 5.44 9.58 0.57
CA MET A 234 4.53 10.68 0.25
C MET A 234 3.71 10.45 -1.03
N GLY A 235 4.16 9.55 -1.90
CA GLY A 235 3.40 9.11 -3.08
C GLY A 235 2.23 8.16 -2.77
N ILE A 236 2.10 7.68 -1.54
CA ILE A 236 0.98 6.82 -1.13
C ILE A 236 -0.25 7.69 -0.86
N ASN A 237 -1.41 7.25 -1.34
CA ASN A 237 -2.67 7.97 -1.14
C ASN A 237 -2.92 8.27 0.34
N ALA A 238 -3.38 9.49 0.63
CA ALA A 238 -3.69 10.02 1.97
C ALA A 238 -2.49 10.22 2.92
N VAL A 239 -1.28 9.86 2.57
CA VAL A 239 -0.09 10.23 3.36
C VAL A 239 0.11 11.74 3.32
N LYS A 240 0.31 12.36 4.49
CA LYS A 240 0.47 13.81 4.69
C LYS A 240 1.75 14.21 5.40
N GLY A 241 2.49 13.25 5.93
CA GLY A 241 3.76 13.47 6.58
C GLY A 241 4.57 12.19 6.66
N VAL A 242 5.89 12.34 6.66
CA VAL A 242 6.86 11.26 6.84
C VAL A 242 7.87 11.71 7.88
N GLU A 243 8.14 10.86 8.83
CA GLU A 243 9.19 11.02 9.82
C GLU A 243 10.23 9.91 9.61
N ILE A 244 11.50 10.22 9.76
CA ILE A 244 12.60 9.25 9.63
C ILE A 244 13.40 9.25 10.93
N GLY A 245 13.78 8.06 11.42
CA GLY A 245 14.49 7.89 12.68
C GLY A 245 13.65 8.34 13.87
N ASP A 246 14.19 9.26 14.69
CA ASP A 246 13.50 9.78 15.88
C ASP A 246 12.35 10.75 15.55
N GLY A 247 12.25 11.17 14.29
CA GLY A 247 11.18 12.05 13.82
C GLY A 247 11.34 13.49 14.30
N PHE A 248 10.21 14.12 14.69
CA PHE A 248 10.13 15.50 15.18
C PHE A 248 10.06 15.58 16.69
#